data_b9f5d17ee3816b8859dc6599fd516251
#
_entry.id   b9f5d17ee3816b8859dc6599fd516251
#
_cell.length_a   1.000
_cell.length_b   1.000
_cell.length_c   1.000
_cell.angle_alpha   90.00
_cell.angle_beta   90.00
_cell.angle_gamma   90.00
#
_symmetry.space_group_name_H-M   'P 1'
#
loop_
_entity.id
_entity.type
_entity.pdbx_description
1 polymer ?
#
loop_
_entity_poly.entity_id
_entity_poly.type
_entity_poly.pdbx_seq_one_letter_code
_entity_poly.pdbx_strand_id
1 'polypeptide(L)'
;MIPKRHRLLLGLVAALAALIVLGGLLQAIRTLLWDLSYFLPAWLITPLLLLGLALIAAVVVQVGLPWWRQIRHRSTTKGADAPKEPPATRRDAAGRSLISIDRLLERLEDSVVRESLRQERERVEQDLARGDLVVVVFGTGSSGKTSLIRALLQDMVGDVAAAMGSTRSTPSYRLRLKGLERGLRLVDTPGILEAGDGGLNREERARQQAVRADLLVVVVDGDLRSSEMTVLRSLAGLGKRLLLVLNKRDLRGAEEERRLLQLLRSRCEGLLTAADVVACSAAPQTIPRPGGRPLQPAPDVNELLQRLATVLHADGEELIADNILLQCRQLDQRGRDLLNSQRRREAKRCVDRYSWIGAGIVAATPLPGVDLLSTAAVNGQMVLEIAAVYGIDMTKERARELAVSVGRTLAGLGI
;
A
#
# COMPACT_ATOMS: atom_id res chain seq x y z
N MET A 1 8.10 -38.71 -18.04
CA MET A 1 6.77 -39.16 -18.55
C MET A 1 6.51 -40.57 -18.09
N ILE A 2 5.63 -40.79 -17.12
CA ILE A 2 5.27 -42.14 -16.64
C ILE A 2 4.29 -42.74 -17.67
N PRO A 3 4.57 -43.90 -18.23
CA PRO A 3 3.73 -44.50 -19.30
C PRO A 3 2.31 -44.78 -18.75
N LYS A 4 1.30 -44.60 -19.64
CA LYS A 4 -0.13 -44.72 -19.29
C LYS A 4 -0.49 -46.00 -18.54
N ARG A 5 0.23 -47.11 -18.76
CA ARG A 5 0.05 -48.40 -18.05
C ARG A 5 0.36 -48.35 -16.56
N HIS A 6 1.34 -47.56 -16.11
CA HIS A 6 1.68 -47.41 -14.69
C HIS A 6 0.66 -46.56 -13.91
N ARG A 7 -0.02 -45.61 -14.59
CA ARG A 7 -1.10 -44.86 -13.97
C ARG A 7 -2.36 -45.68 -13.73
N LEU A 8 -2.66 -46.63 -14.66
CA LEU A 8 -3.76 -47.58 -14.51
C LEU A 8 -3.47 -48.59 -13.39
N LEU A 9 -2.25 -49.09 -13.28
CA LEU A 9 -1.83 -50.00 -12.20
C LEU A 9 -1.87 -49.31 -10.83
N LEU A 10 -1.37 -48.07 -10.73
CA LEU A 10 -1.45 -47.26 -9.50
C LEU A 10 -2.90 -46.95 -9.09
N GLY A 11 -3.77 -46.69 -10.06
CA GLY A 11 -5.20 -46.48 -9.81
C GLY A 11 -5.89 -47.76 -9.30
N LEU A 12 -5.51 -48.92 -9.84
CA LEU A 12 -6.06 -50.21 -9.47
C LEU A 12 -5.57 -50.65 -8.04
N VAL A 13 -4.30 -50.39 -7.74
CA VAL A 13 -3.73 -50.61 -6.40
C VAL A 13 -4.37 -49.69 -5.36
N ALA A 14 -4.59 -48.43 -5.69
CA ALA A 14 -5.27 -47.47 -4.82
C ALA A 14 -6.74 -47.86 -4.59
N ALA A 15 -7.46 -48.32 -5.62
CA ALA A 15 -8.82 -48.82 -5.50
C ALA A 15 -8.92 -50.10 -4.68
N LEU A 16 -7.95 -51.02 -4.81
CA LEU A 16 -7.86 -52.25 -4.03
C LEU A 16 -7.56 -51.93 -2.56
N ALA A 17 -6.63 -51.02 -2.29
CA ALA A 17 -6.33 -50.54 -0.93
C ALA A 17 -7.55 -49.87 -0.29
N ALA A 18 -8.29 -49.05 -1.05
CA ALA A 18 -9.54 -48.43 -0.56
C ALA A 18 -10.62 -49.47 -0.25
N LEU A 19 -10.73 -50.55 -1.03
CA LEU A 19 -11.65 -51.67 -0.79
C LEU A 19 -11.28 -52.47 0.46
N ILE A 20 -9.98 -52.72 0.69
CA ILE A 20 -9.48 -53.41 1.88
C ILE A 20 -9.75 -52.56 3.15
N VAL A 21 -9.49 -51.24 3.09
CA VAL A 21 -9.78 -50.32 4.19
C VAL A 21 -11.28 -50.25 4.47
N LEU A 22 -12.11 -50.19 3.43
CA LEU A 22 -13.57 -50.19 3.56
C LEU A 22 -14.08 -51.51 4.14
N GLY A 23 -13.53 -52.65 3.71
CA GLY A 23 -13.86 -53.98 4.26
C GLY A 23 -13.48 -54.11 5.74
N GLY A 24 -12.28 -53.64 6.11
CA GLY A 24 -11.84 -53.59 7.50
C GLY A 24 -12.69 -52.68 8.38
N LEU A 25 -13.11 -51.52 7.84
CA LEU A 25 -14.00 -50.61 8.53
C LEU A 25 -15.39 -51.22 8.76
N LEU A 26 -15.94 -51.88 7.74
CA LEU A 26 -17.24 -52.58 7.83
C LEU A 26 -17.18 -53.72 8.85
N GLN A 27 -16.05 -54.44 8.93
CA GLN A 27 -15.84 -55.53 9.90
C GLN A 27 -15.69 -54.98 11.30
N ALA A 28 -14.97 -53.89 11.51
CA ALA A 28 -14.85 -53.20 12.79
C ALA A 28 -16.21 -52.64 13.29
N ILE A 29 -17.00 -52.07 12.38
CA ILE A 29 -18.37 -51.63 12.69
C ILE A 29 -19.26 -52.79 13.08
N ARG A 30 -19.14 -53.93 12.39
CA ARG A 30 -19.91 -55.14 12.72
C ARG A 30 -19.55 -55.73 14.09
N THR A 31 -18.28 -55.79 14.43
CA THR A 31 -17.84 -56.26 15.77
C THR A 31 -18.29 -55.27 16.86
N LEU A 32 -18.16 -53.99 16.65
CA LEU A 32 -18.59 -52.95 17.58
C LEU A 32 -20.11 -52.97 17.81
N LEU A 33 -20.88 -53.27 16.76
CA LEU A 33 -22.33 -53.45 16.86
C LEU A 33 -22.73 -54.69 17.66
N TRP A 34 -21.98 -55.79 17.51
CA TRP A 34 -22.20 -56.99 18.29
C TRP A 34 -21.90 -56.75 19.76
N ASP A 35 -20.81 -56.11 20.09
CA ASP A 35 -20.46 -55.77 21.48
C ASP A 35 -21.43 -54.76 22.09
N LEU A 36 -21.89 -53.76 21.31
CA LEU A 36 -22.86 -52.76 21.77
C LEU A 36 -24.26 -53.34 21.97
N SER A 37 -24.64 -54.39 21.20
CA SER A 37 -25.95 -55.03 21.32
C SER A 37 -26.13 -55.79 22.66
N TYR A 38 -25.06 -56.07 23.39
CA TYR A 38 -25.08 -56.62 24.74
C TYR A 38 -25.40 -55.57 25.81
N PHE A 39 -25.11 -54.30 25.56
CA PHE A 39 -25.25 -53.21 26.56
C PHE A 39 -26.37 -52.23 26.27
N LEU A 40 -26.85 -52.15 25.02
CA LEU A 40 -27.83 -51.14 24.60
C LEU A 40 -29.07 -51.77 23.92
N PRO A 41 -30.26 -51.25 24.19
CA PRO A 41 -31.47 -51.71 23.53
C PRO A 41 -31.45 -51.43 22.05
N ALA A 42 -31.99 -52.32 21.23
CA ALA A 42 -31.92 -52.29 19.75
C ALA A 42 -32.40 -50.96 19.08
N TRP A 43 -33.31 -50.24 19.75
CA TRP A 43 -33.83 -48.95 19.25
C TRP A 43 -32.80 -47.81 19.32
N LEU A 44 -31.76 -47.90 20.17
CA LEU A 44 -30.67 -46.90 20.29
C LEU A 44 -29.52 -47.16 19.31
N ILE A 45 -29.37 -48.39 18.83
CA ILE A 45 -28.24 -48.79 17.95
C ILE A 45 -28.41 -48.13 16.55
N THR A 46 -29.61 -48.07 16.02
CA THR A 46 -29.90 -47.55 14.71
C THR A 46 -29.61 -46.03 14.58
N PRO A 47 -30.03 -45.16 15.51
CA PRO A 47 -29.69 -43.74 15.45
C PRO A 47 -28.22 -43.47 15.72
N LEU A 48 -27.55 -44.26 16.55
CA LEU A 48 -26.09 -44.13 16.79
C LEU A 48 -25.24 -44.47 15.56
N LEU A 49 -25.69 -45.50 14.80
CA LEU A 49 -25.10 -45.88 13.51
C LEU A 49 -25.27 -44.76 12.45
N LEU A 50 -26.47 -44.21 12.35
CA LEU A 50 -26.76 -43.11 11.41
C LEU A 50 -25.93 -41.87 11.78
N LEU A 51 -25.77 -41.58 13.05
CA LEU A 51 -24.96 -40.46 13.52
C LEU A 51 -23.46 -40.67 13.16
N GLY A 52 -22.93 -41.92 13.39
CA GLY A 52 -21.55 -42.26 13.02
C GLY A 52 -21.32 -42.17 11.50
N LEU A 53 -22.27 -42.69 10.71
CA LEU A 53 -22.19 -42.60 9.25
C LEU A 53 -22.29 -41.15 8.73
N ALA A 54 -23.14 -40.34 9.33
CA ALA A 54 -23.25 -38.91 9.00
C ALA A 54 -21.97 -38.15 9.35
N LEU A 55 -21.33 -38.50 10.48
CA LEU A 55 -20.06 -37.88 10.89
C LEU A 55 -18.92 -38.26 9.94
N ILE A 56 -18.85 -39.53 9.52
CA ILE A 56 -17.88 -39.99 8.51
C ILE A 56 -18.13 -39.30 7.17
N ALA A 57 -19.38 -39.21 6.72
CA ALA A 57 -19.73 -38.50 5.49
C ALA A 57 -19.37 -37.01 5.55
N ALA A 58 -19.60 -36.35 6.69
CA ALA A 58 -19.22 -34.95 6.88
C ALA A 58 -17.68 -34.76 6.78
N VAL A 59 -16.90 -35.66 7.36
CA VAL A 59 -15.43 -35.64 7.29
C VAL A 59 -14.97 -35.88 5.85
N VAL A 60 -15.54 -36.85 5.12
CA VAL A 60 -15.21 -37.12 3.71
C VAL A 60 -15.55 -35.94 2.81
N VAL A 61 -16.66 -35.27 3.05
CA VAL A 61 -17.08 -34.07 2.31
C VAL A 61 -16.14 -32.90 2.63
N GLN A 62 -15.82 -32.68 3.91
CA GLN A 62 -14.93 -31.57 4.31
C GLN A 62 -13.50 -31.74 3.79
N VAL A 63 -13.00 -32.97 3.71
CA VAL A 63 -11.63 -33.25 3.22
C VAL A 63 -11.62 -33.45 1.69
N GLY A 64 -12.66 -34.03 1.11
CA GLY A 64 -12.73 -34.33 -0.34
C GLY A 64 -13.11 -33.14 -1.22
N LEU A 65 -14.00 -32.25 -0.76
CA LEU A 65 -14.44 -31.07 -1.53
C LEU A 65 -13.33 -30.07 -1.85
N PRO A 66 -12.45 -29.68 -0.91
CA PRO A 66 -11.32 -28.81 -1.23
C PRO A 66 -10.31 -29.51 -2.17
N TRP A 67 -10.15 -30.82 -2.07
CA TRP A 67 -9.27 -31.58 -2.95
C TRP A 67 -9.78 -31.61 -4.41
N TRP A 68 -11.10 -31.72 -4.62
CA TRP A 68 -11.73 -31.69 -5.94
C TRP A 68 -11.71 -30.26 -6.55
N ARG A 69 -11.87 -29.21 -5.72
CA ARG A 69 -11.74 -27.82 -6.16
C ARG A 69 -10.30 -27.47 -6.58
N GLN A 70 -9.28 -27.94 -5.87
CA GLN A 70 -7.88 -27.73 -6.22
C GLN A 70 -7.48 -28.39 -7.56
N ILE A 71 -8.08 -29.52 -7.92
CA ILE A 71 -7.83 -30.18 -9.22
C ILE A 71 -8.39 -29.34 -10.39
N ARG A 72 -9.49 -28.63 -10.19
CA ARG A 72 -10.12 -27.77 -11.20
C ARG A 72 -9.40 -26.44 -11.42
N HIS A 73 -8.72 -25.89 -10.41
CA HIS A 73 -8.04 -24.59 -10.50
C HIS A 73 -6.59 -24.65 -11.04
N ARG A 74 -6.09 -25.81 -11.42
CA ARG A 74 -4.71 -26.00 -11.90
C ARG A 74 -4.41 -25.56 -13.34
N SER A 75 -5.30 -24.84 -14.02
CA SER A 75 -5.13 -24.56 -15.46
C SER A 75 -4.83 -23.11 -15.86
N THR A 76 -4.56 -22.17 -14.93
CA THR A 76 -4.36 -20.76 -15.34
C THR A 76 -3.27 -20.00 -14.60
N THR A 77 -2.10 -20.60 -14.37
CA THR A 77 -0.93 -19.78 -13.97
C THR A 77 0.32 -20.23 -14.71
N LYS A 78 0.32 -20.03 -16.02
CA LYS A 78 1.53 -19.94 -16.83
C LYS A 78 1.73 -18.47 -17.19
N GLY A 79 2.51 -17.77 -16.41
CA GLY A 79 2.97 -16.44 -16.65
C GLY A 79 4.22 -16.19 -15.82
N ALA A 80 5.27 -17.00 -16.07
CA ALA A 80 6.60 -16.61 -15.67
C ALA A 80 6.92 -15.34 -16.46
N ASP A 81 6.96 -14.19 -15.77
CA ASP A 81 7.45 -12.95 -16.36
C ASP A 81 8.87 -13.18 -16.87
N ALA A 82 9.04 -13.12 -18.19
CA ALA A 82 10.36 -12.96 -18.78
C ALA A 82 11.01 -11.70 -18.18
N PRO A 83 12.34 -11.65 -18.02
CA PRO A 83 13.02 -10.49 -17.51
C PRO A 83 12.67 -9.30 -18.41
N LYS A 84 11.86 -8.37 -17.89
CA LYS A 84 11.49 -7.16 -18.61
C LYS A 84 12.71 -6.27 -18.70
N GLU A 85 13.05 -5.81 -19.88
CA GLU A 85 14.04 -4.77 -20.08
C GLU A 85 13.83 -3.62 -19.08
N PRO A 86 14.92 -3.05 -18.51
CA PRO A 86 14.78 -1.91 -17.61
C PRO A 86 14.01 -0.79 -18.32
N PRO A 87 13.16 -0.03 -17.59
CA PRO A 87 12.40 1.06 -18.20
C PRO A 87 13.35 2.10 -18.78
N ALA A 88 13.13 2.51 -20.02
CA ALA A 88 13.97 3.47 -20.72
C ALA A 88 13.82 4.88 -20.12
N THR A 89 12.63 5.22 -19.62
CA THR A 89 12.32 6.51 -19.01
C THR A 89 11.65 6.34 -17.64
N ARG A 90 11.72 7.39 -16.79
CA ARG A 90 10.99 7.40 -15.51
C ARG A 90 9.48 7.32 -15.72
N ARG A 91 8.96 7.88 -16.81
CA ARG A 91 7.55 7.80 -17.19
C ARG A 91 7.12 6.37 -17.52
N ASP A 92 7.96 5.62 -18.24
CA ASP A 92 7.73 4.20 -18.51
C ASP A 92 7.76 3.37 -17.22
N ALA A 93 8.65 3.72 -16.29
CA ALA A 93 8.68 3.09 -14.98
C ALA A 93 7.39 3.33 -14.19
N ALA A 94 6.83 4.54 -14.24
CA ALA A 94 5.54 4.88 -13.63
C ALA A 94 4.38 4.07 -14.24
N GLY A 95 4.33 3.98 -15.57
CA GLY A 95 3.32 3.18 -16.29
C GLY A 95 3.39 1.69 -15.91
N ARG A 96 4.61 1.12 -15.85
CA ARG A 96 4.80 -0.29 -15.42
C ARG A 96 4.39 -0.51 -13.97
N SER A 97 4.62 0.46 -13.10
CA SER A 97 4.21 0.42 -11.70
C SER A 97 2.68 0.37 -11.57
N LEU A 98 1.94 1.16 -12.35
CA LEU A 98 0.47 1.13 -12.41
C LEU A 98 -0.06 -0.26 -12.83
N ILE A 99 0.56 -0.88 -13.85
CA ILE A 99 0.20 -2.26 -14.28
C ILE A 99 0.46 -3.28 -13.16
N SER A 100 1.54 -3.12 -12.39
CA SER A 100 1.82 -4.02 -11.26
C SER A 100 0.78 -3.89 -10.15
N ILE A 101 0.28 -2.69 -9.92
CA ILE A 101 -0.79 -2.42 -8.95
C ILE A 101 -2.10 -3.08 -9.42
N ASP A 102 -2.46 -3.03 -10.71
CA ASP A 102 -3.66 -3.70 -11.22
C ASP A 102 -3.65 -5.21 -10.88
N ARG A 103 -2.51 -5.87 -11.10
CA ARG A 103 -2.34 -7.31 -10.76
C ARG A 103 -2.46 -7.57 -9.26
N LEU A 104 -2.06 -6.62 -8.42
CA LEU A 104 -2.19 -6.73 -6.98
C LEU A 104 -3.65 -6.54 -6.54
N LEU A 105 -4.38 -5.60 -7.16
CA LEU A 105 -5.80 -5.35 -6.89
C LEU A 105 -6.67 -6.55 -7.25
N GLU A 106 -6.34 -7.28 -8.33
CA GLU A 106 -7.04 -8.52 -8.71
C GLU A 106 -6.96 -9.62 -7.65
N ARG A 107 -5.93 -9.61 -6.80
CA ARG A 107 -5.72 -10.60 -5.73
C ARG A 107 -6.42 -10.25 -4.42
N LEU A 108 -6.96 -9.04 -4.29
CA LEU A 108 -7.72 -8.61 -3.11
C LEU A 108 -9.16 -9.13 -3.21
N GLU A 109 -9.62 -9.85 -2.19
CA GLU A 109 -10.99 -10.38 -2.13
C GLU A 109 -12.00 -9.32 -1.65
N ASP A 110 -11.59 -8.45 -0.73
CA ASP A 110 -12.45 -7.39 -0.19
C ASP A 110 -12.80 -6.38 -1.28
N SER A 111 -14.06 -6.39 -1.71
CA SER A 111 -14.55 -5.56 -2.80
C SER A 111 -14.52 -4.07 -2.48
N VAL A 112 -14.76 -3.67 -1.22
CA VAL A 112 -14.79 -2.26 -0.80
C VAL A 112 -13.39 -1.69 -0.79
N VAL A 113 -12.44 -2.44 -0.23
CA VAL A 113 -11.03 -2.06 -0.19
C VAL A 113 -10.43 -2.02 -1.60
N ARG A 114 -10.72 -3.03 -2.42
CA ARG A 114 -10.28 -3.09 -3.81
C ARG A 114 -10.78 -1.90 -4.62
N GLU A 115 -12.05 -1.54 -4.47
CA GLU A 115 -12.65 -0.41 -5.18
C GLU A 115 -12.05 0.93 -4.74
N SER A 116 -11.81 1.13 -3.44
CA SER A 116 -11.14 2.32 -2.92
C SER A 116 -9.72 2.50 -3.50
N LEU A 117 -8.92 1.42 -3.52
CA LEU A 117 -7.57 1.43 -4.09
C LEU A 117 -7.59 1.63 -5.61
N ARG A 118 -8.60 1.06 -6.30
CA ARG A 118 -8.79 1.25 -7.75
C ARG A 118 -9.07 2.71 -8.09
N GLN A 119 -9.93 3.37 -7.34
CA GLN A 119 -10.20 4.79 -7.50
C GLN A 119 -8.96 5.65 -7.25
N GLU A 120 -8.12 5.29 -6.26
CA GLU A 120 -6.86 5.98 -6.01
C GLU A 120 -5.86 5.75 -7.16
N ARG A 121 -5.77 4.54 -7.69
CA ARG A 121 -4.95 4.19 -8.86
C ARG A 121 -5.40 4.96 -10.12
N GLU A 122 -6.70 5.04 -10.37
CA GLU A 122 -7.26 5.80 -11.49
C GLU A 122 -6.95 7.29 -11.39
N ARG A 123 -6.96 7.87 -10.18
CA ARG A 123 -6.52 9.25 -9.95
C ARG A 123 -5.05 9.46 -10.29
N VAL A 124 -4.19 8.55 -9.87
CA VAL A 124 -2.74 8.60 -10.19
C VAL A 124 -2.52 8.53 -11.71
N GLU A 125 -3.25 7.67 -12.40
CA GLU A 125 -3.20 7.58 -13.87
C GLU A 125 -3.70 8.86 -14.55
N GLN A 126 -4.78 9.46 -14.06
CA GLN A 126 -5.28 10.73 -14.55
C GLN A 126 -4.29 11.88 -14.31
N ASP A 127 -3.61 11.91 -13.17
CA ASP A 127 -2.59 12.92 -12.88
C ASP A 127 -1.39 12.76 -13.82
N LEU A 128 -0.98 11.52 -14.14
CA LEU A 128 0.04 11.24 -15.16
C LEU A 128 -0.39 11.70 -16.57
N ALA A 129 -1.67 11.49 -16.93
CA ALA A 129 -2.20 11.82 -18.24
C ALA A 129 -2.40 13.34 -18.42
N ARG A 130 -2.81 14.06 -17.36
CA ARG A 130 -3.05 15.52 -17.43
C ARG A 130 -1.80 16.33 -17.71
N GLY A 131 -0.66 15.88 -17.19
CA GLY A 131 0.62 16.56 -17.40
C GLY A 131 0.74 17.94 -16.76
N ASP A 132 -0.23 18.41 -15.95
CA ASP A 132 -0.12 19.64 -15.18
C ASP A 132 0.83 19.45 -14.00
N LEU A 133 1.73 20.41 -13.79
CA LEU A 133 2.62 20.44 -12.63
C LEU A 133 1.88 20.95 -11.41
N VAL A 134 1.96 20.23 -10.30
CA VAL A 134 1.30 20.58 -9.05
C VAL A 134 2.32 21.16 -8.08
N VAL A 135 2.19 22.45 -7.77
CA VAL A 135 3.00 23.16 -6.77
C VAL A 135 2.16 23.40 -5.52
N VAL A 136 2.61 22.89 -4.38
CA VAL A 136 1.93 23.05 -3.12
C VAL A 136 2.71 24.01 -2.23
N VAL A 137 2.00 25.03 -1.69
CA VAL A 137 2.59 26.08 -0.85
C VAL A 137 2.30 25.78 0.61
N PHE A 138 3.37 25.62 1.39
CA PHE A 138 3.35 25.37 2.83
C PHE A 138 3.90 26.57 3.62
N GLY A 139 3.57 26.65 4.89
CA GLY A 139 4.11 27.63 5.82
C GLY A 139 3.18 27.88 7.00
N THR A 140 3.62 28.69 7.98
CA THR A 140 2.81 29.13 9.13
C THR A 140 1.64 30.05 8.67
N GLY A 141 0.63 30.23 9.51
CA GLY A 141 -0.55 31.04 9.16
C GLY A 141 -0.23 32.46 8.77
N SER A 142 0.77 33.08 9.41
CA SER A 142 1.17 34.47 9.19
C SER A 142 2.28 34.66 8.14
N SER A 143 2.84 33.58 7.57
CA SER A 143 3.96 33.66 6.61
C SER A 143 3.60 34.30 5.27
N GLY A 144 2.32 34.47 4.97
CA GLY A 144 1.84 35.13 3.74
C GLY A 144 1.67 34.20 2.54
N LYS A 145 1.37 32.92 2.74
CA LYS A 145 1.10 31.92 1.65
C LYS A 145 0.08 32.40 0.63
N THR A 146 -1.11 32.75 1.12
CA THR A 146 -2.21 33.21 0.25
C THR A 146 -1.84 34.50 -0.49
N SER A 147 -1.09 35.41 0.19
CA SER A 147 -0.59 36.63 -0.46
C SER A 147 0.43 36.29 -1.54
N LEU A 148 1.32 35.33 -1.30
CA LEU A 148 2.29 34.85 -2.27
C LEU A 148 1.60 34.26 -3.50
N ILE A 149 0.60 33.42 -3.30
CA ILE A 149 -0.17 32.83 -4.40
C ILE A 149 -0.86 33.94 -5.22
N ARG A 150 -1.48 34.92 -4.54
CA ARG A 150 -2.11 36.06 -5.21
C ARG A 150 -1.10 36.91 -6.02
N ALA A 151 0.08 37.15 -5.45
CA ALA A 151 1.14 37.90 -6.13
C ALA A 151 1.65 37.15 -7.36
N LEU A 152 1.90 35.86 -7.25
CA LEU A 152 2.26 34.99 -8.36
C LEU A 152 1.18 34.99 -9.44
N LEU A 153 -0.10 34.94 -9.07
CA LEU A 153 -1.23 34.99 -9.96
C LEU A 153 -1.28 36.32 -10.73
N GLN A 154 -1.07 37.44 -10.04
CA GLN A 154 -1.13 38.80 -10.66
C GLN A 154 0.01 38.98 -11.64
N ASP A 155 1.21 38.51 -11.33
CA ASP A 155 2.39 38.69 -12.18
C ASP A 155 2.39 37.73 -13.39
N MET A 156 1.78 36.54 -13.23
CA MET A 156 1.65 35.54 -14.29
C MET A 156 0.43 35.74 -15.20
N VAL A 157 -0.60 36.48 -14.76
CA VAL A 157 -1.91 36.60 -15.42
C VAL A 157 -1.94 37.74 -16.46
N GLY A 158 -0.83 38.29 -16.90
CA GLY A 158 -0.88 39.25 -17.99
C GLY A 158 -1.78 38.88 -19.19
N ASP A 159 -2.20 37.61 -19.37
CA ASP A 159 -3.07 37.13 -20.47
C ASP A 159 -3.86 35.81 -20.21
N VAL A 160 -4.08 35.32 -18.97
CA VAL A 160 -4.77 34.02 -18.79
C VAL A 160 -5.80 34.02 -17.65
N ALA A 161 -7.01 33.60 -17.97
CA ALA A 161 -8.09 33.36 -17.03
C ALA A 161 -7.69 32.32 -15.96
N ALA A 162 -7.54 32.75 -14.71
CA ALA A 162 -7.38 31.86 -13.57
C ALA A 162 -8.69 31.12 -13.30
N ALA A 163 -8.77 29.85 -13.66
CA ALA A 163 -9.91 29.01 -13.28
C ALA A 163 -9.77 28.60 -11.80
N MET A 164 -10.63 29.19 -10.97
CA MET A 164 -10.71 28.85 -9.54
C MET A 164 -11.49 27.55 -9.37
N GLY A 165 -10.78 26.46 -9.03
CA GLY A 165 -11.39 25.17 -8.67
C GLY A 165 -11.42 25.02 -7.16
N SER A 166 -12.59 25.17 -6.53
CA SER A 166 -12.74 24.87 -5.09
C SER A 166 -13.14 23.41 -4.89
N THR A 167 -12.22 22.56 -4.49
CA THR A 167 -12.56 21.41 -3.67
C THR A 167 -12.77 21.90 -2.24
N ARG A 168 -13.82 21.44 -1.57
CA ARG A 168 -14.39 21.94 -0.31
C ARG A 168 -13.44 22.23 0.88
N SER A 169 -12.11 22.08 0.75
CA SER A 169 -11.15 22.28 1.83
C SER A 169 -9.81 22.93 1.45
N THR A 170 -9.44 23.05 0.17
CA THR A 170 -8.12 23.55 -0.25
C THR A 170 -8.25 24.29 -1.58
N PRO A 171 -8.09 25.63 -1.61
CA PRO A 171 -8.16 26.39 -2.85
C PRO A 171 -7.00 26.02 -3.77
N SER A 172 -7.29 25.81 -5.06
CA SER A 172 -6.29 25.54 -6.08
C SER A 172 -6.52 26.43 -7.29
N TYR A 173 -5.42 26.92 -7.87
CA TYR A 173 -5.42 27.84 -8.99
C TYR A 173 -4.66 27.23 -10.15
N ARG A 174 -5.25 27.23 -11.34
CA ARG A 174 -4.61 26.70 -12.56
C ARG A 174 -4.08 27.85 -13.40
N LEU A 175 -2.83 27.75 -13.82
CA LEU A 175 -2.08 28.76 -14.55
C LEU A 175 -1.39 28.14 -15.77
N ARG A 176 -1.10 28.98 -16.79
CA ARG A 176 -0.16 28.63 -17.85
C ARG A 176 1.00 29.63 -17.82
N LEU A 177 2.20 29.11 -17.65
CA LEU A 177 3.43 29.92 -17.79
C LEU A 177 3.76 30.10 -19.27
N LYS A 178 4.15 31.31 -19.66
CA LYS A 178 4.72 31.58 -21.02
C LYS A 178 6.01 30.72 -21.14
N GLY A 179 6.07 29.90 -22.19
CA GLY A 179 7.21 29.03 -22.44
C GLY A 179 7.13 27.63 -21.81
N LEU A 180 6.09 27.31 -21.00
CA LEU A 180 5.79 25.95 -20.59
C LEU A 180 4.58 25.45 -21.40
N GLU A 181 4.74 24.27 -22.04
CA GLU A 181 3.64 23.61 -22.75
C GLU A 181 2.55 23.10 -21.81
N ARG A 182 2.89 22.96 -20.52
CA ARG A 182 2.05 22.35 -19.49
C ARG A 182 1.42 23.36 -18.55
N GLY A 183 0.25 23.04 -18.02
CA GLY A 183 -0.40 23.84 -17.00
C GLY A 183 0.33 23.71 -15.65
N LEU A 184 0.26 24.77 -14.85
CA LEU A 184 0.73 24.80 -13.47
C LEU A 184 -0.48 24.91 -12.55
N ARG A 185 -0.56 24.07 -11.53
CA ARG A 185 -1.59 24.12 -10.49
C ARG A 185 -0.96 24.49 -9.16
N LEU A 186 -1.27 25.70 -8.68
CA LEU A 186 -0.89 26.16 -7.34
C LEU A 186 -1.95 25.74 -6.34
N VAL A 187 -1.52 25.14 -5.24
CA VAL A 187 -2.38 24.66 -4.15
C VAL A 187 -2.04 25.43 -2.88
N ASP A 188 -3.01 26.15 -2.32
CA ASP A 188 -2.86 26.85 -1.03
C ASP A 188 -3.18 25.88 0.11
N THR A 189 -2.25 25.69 1.03
CA THR A 189 -2.51 24.85 2.19
C THR A 189 -2.92 25.67 3.40
N PRO A 190 -3.91 25.20 4.20
CA PRO A 190 -4.17 25.82 5.50
C PRO A 190 -2.88 25.83 6.32
N GLY A 191 -2.67 26.84 7.16
CA GLY A 191 -1.48 26.97 8.02
C GLY A 191 -1.22 25.71 8.85
N ILE A 192 -0.28 24.89 8.38
CA ILE A 192 -0.04 23.54 8.89
C ILE A 192 0.82 23.55 10.15
N LEU A 193 1.58 24.63 10.34
CA LEU A 193 2.57 24.79 11.39
C LEU A 193 2.04 25.54 12.61
N GLU A 194 0.73 25.78 12.70
CA GLU A 194 0.15 26.42 13.86
C GLU A 194 0.00 25.43 15.02
N ALA A 195 0.66 25.75 16.14
CA ALA A 195 0.52 25.00 17.38
C ALA A 195 -0.94 25.10 17.89
N GLY A 196 -1.64 23.99 18.01
CA GLY A 196 -2.99 23.91 18.56
C GLY A 196 -3.48 22.46 18.57
N ASP A 197 -4.48 22.15 19.38
CA ASP A 197 -5.11 20.84 19.55
C ASP A 197 -5.57 20.25 18.20
N GLY A 198 -4.84 19.29 17.68
CA GLY A 198 -5.07 18.66 16.38
C GLY A 198 -3.84 18.61 15.47
N GLY A 199 -2.64 18.92 15.99
CA GLY A 199 -1.38 18.95 15.25
C GLY A 199 -1.12 17.69 14.42
N LEU A 200 -1.36 16.52 14.97
CA LEU A 200 -1.19 15.23 14.28
C LEU A 200 -2.07 15.09 13.03
N ASN A 201 -3.33 15.52 13.10
CA ASN A 201 -4.25 15.48 11.95
C ASN A 201 -3.87 16.50 10.85
N ARG A 202 -3.27 17.63 11.24
CA ARG A 202 -2.82 18.67 10.29
C ARG A 202 -1.53 18.24 9.60
N GLU A 203 -0.58 17.68 10.35
CA GLU A 203 0.68 17.15 9.79
C GLU A 203 0.40 16.02 8.79
N GLU A 204 -0.49 15.10 9.12
CA GLU A 204 -0.86 14.02 8.20
C GLU A 204 -1.54 14.56 6.92
N ARG A 205 -2.44 15.53 7.03
CA ARG A 205 -3.04 16.21 5.86
C ARG A 205 -2.00 16.93 5.01
N ALA A 206 -1.04 17.62 5.66
CA ALA A 206 0.07 18.27 4.97
C ALA A 206 0.89 17.27 4.20
N ARG A 207 1.26 16.16 4.85
CA ARG A 207 2.01 15.09 4.24
C ARG A 207 1.25 14.48 3.05
N GLN A 208 -0.05 14.26 3.19
CA GLN A 208 -0.88 13.75 2.09
C GLN A 208 -0.93 14.71 0.90
N GLN A 209 -0.99 16.02 1.14
CA GLN A 209 -0.91 17.03 0.08
C GLN A 209 0.50 17.10 -0.53
N ALA A 210 1.54 17.03 0.30
CA ALA A 210 2.92 17.00 -0.16
C ALA A 210 3.22 15.80 -1.06
N VAL A 211 2.65 14.63 -0.75
CA VAL A 211 2.79 13.43 -1.58
C VAL A 211 2.26 13.63 -3.00
N ARG A 212 1.22 14.44 -3.18
CA ARG A 212 0.60 14.73 -4.47
C ARG A 212 1.26 15.90 -5.23
N ALA A 213 2.14 16.63 -4.57
CA ALA A 213 2.85 17.74 -5.17
C ALA A 213 4.01 17.26 -6.04
N ASP A 214 4.28 17.93 -7.15
CA ASP A 214 5.49 17.74 -7.94
C ASP A 214 6.62 18.63 -7.42
N LEU A 215 6.26 19.81 -6.92
CA LEU A 215 7.17 20.77 -6.29
C LEU A 215 6.55 21.32 -5.00
N LEU A 216 7.37 21.43 -3.95
CA LEU A 216 6.98 22.00 -2.67
C LEU A 216 7.58 23.41 -2.51
N VAL A 217 6.77 24.37 -2.08
CA VAL A 217 7.21 25.71 -1.73
C VAL A 217 6.92 25.95 -0.25
N VAL A 218 7.96 26.13 0.55
CA VAL A 218 7.83 26.44 1.99
C VAL A 218 8.07 27.92 2.20
N VAL A 219 7.07 28.63 2.74
CA VAL A 219 7.11 30.07 2.98
C VAL A 219 7.34 30.36 4.45
N VAL A 220 8.39 31.13 4.73
CA VAL A 220 8.74 31.63 6.05
C VAL A 220 8.81 33.15 6.04
N ASP A 221 8.59 33.78 7.19
CA ASP A 221 8.67 35.23 7.33
C ASP A 221 9.82 35.68 8.24
N GLY A 222 10.74 34.78 8.53
CA GLY A 222 11.93 35.02 9.38
C GLY A 222 12.83 33.80 9.39
N ASP A 223 13.56 33.66 10.49
CA ASP A 223 14.38 32.47 10.73
C ASP A 223 13.50 31.24 10.99
N LEU A 224 14.01 30.06 10.60
CA LEU A 224 13.32 28.79 10.80
C LEU A 224 13.20 28.44 12.29
N ARG A 225 11.98 28.34 12.77
CA ARG A 225 11.69 27.81 14.10
C ARG A 225 11.96 26.30 14.13
N SER A 226 12.17 25.76 15.34
CA SER A 226 12.42 24.31 15.50
C SER A 226 11.31 23.44 14.88
N SER A 227 10.05 23.83 15.07
CA SER A 227 8.90 23.14 14.44
C SER A 227 8.89 23.22 12.93
N GLU A 228 9.23 24.37 12.36
CA GLU A 228 9.33 24.57 10.91
C GLU A 228 10.46 23.74 10.30
N MET A 229 11.61 23.67 11.00
CA MET A 229 12.75 22.85 10.59
C MET A 229 12.38 21.36 10.62
N THR A 230 11.63 20.90 11.61
CA THR A 230 11.17 19.50 11.68
C THR A 230 10.27 19.17 10.51
N VAL A 231 9.32 20.03 10.15
CA VAL A 231 8.45 19.85 8.99
C VAL A 231 9.25 19.91 7.68
N LEU A 232 10.17 20.87 7.55
CA LEU A 232 11.03 21.00 6.38
C LEU A 232 11.83 19.70 6.14
N ARG A 233 12.42 19.12 7.19
CA ARG A 233 13.13 17.83 7.11
C ARG A 233 12.21 16.68 6.72
N SER A 234 11.01 16.64 7.29
CA SER A 234 10.00 15.63 6.96
C SER A 234 9.57 15.72 5.48
N LEU A 235 9.39 16.93 4.96
CA LEU A 235 9.05 17.18 3.55
C LEU A 235 10.22 16.85 2.62
N ALA A 236 11.45 17.26 2.98
CA ALA A 236 12.65 16.90 2.22
C ALA A 236 12.88 15.39 2.18
N GLY A 237 12.57 14.69 3.29
CA GLY A 237 12.63 13.22 3.39
C GLY A 237 11.67 12.47 2.45
N LEU A 238 10.68 13.15 1.85
CA LEU A 238 9.85 12.59 0.80
C LEU A 238 10.59 12.46 -0.55
N GLY A 239 11.81 12.99 -0.66
CA GLY A 239 12.60 12.98 -1.90
C GLY A 239 12.05 13.89 -2.99
N LYS A 240 11.23 14.89 -2.63
CA LYS A 240 10.64 15.86 -3.55
C LYS A 240 11.47 17.12 -3.66
N ARG A 241 11.41 17.77 -4.81
CA ARG A 241 11.99 19.09 -4.99
C ARG A 241 11.28 20.10 -4.10
N LEU A 242 12.07 20.92 -3.38
CA LEU A 242 11.56 21.88 -2.41
C LEU A 242 12.26 23.22 -2.60
N LEU A 243 11.48 24.31 -2.55
CA LEU A 243 11.96 25.70 -2.50
C LEU A 243 11.61 26.30 -1.15
N LEU A 244 12.55 27.02 -0.53
CA LEU A 244 12.33 27.82 0.68
C LEU A 244 12.24 29.29 0.29
N VAL A 245 11.13 29.94 0.65
CA VAL A 245 10.84 31.33 0.32
C VAL A 245 10.79 32.18 1.59
N LEU A 246 11.75 33.10 1.72
CA LEU A 246 11.72 34.16 2.72
C LEU A 246 10.79 35.28 2.23
N ASN A 247 9.60 35.36 2.78
CA ASN A 247 8.64 36.40 2.45
C ASN A 247 8.81 37.64 3.35
N LYS A 248 8.13 38.73 3.00
CA LYS A 248 8.15 40.01 3.71
C LYS A 248 9.53 40.66 3.75
N ARG A 249 10.29 40.57 2.64
CA ARG A 249 11.59 41.25 2.52
C ARG A 249 11.48 42.79 2.69
N ASP A 250 10.33 43.35 2.36
CA ASP A 250 10.00 44.78 2.52
C ASP A 250 10.08 45.29 3.96
N LEU A 251 9.99 44.40 4.95
CA LEU A 251 10.11 44.73 6.38
C LEU A 251 11.55 44.79 6.88
N ARG A 252 12.55 44.51 6.02
CA ARG A 252 13.96 44.37 6.39
C ARG A 252 14.85 45.26 5.53
N GLY A 253 15.95 45.68 6.14
CA GLY A 253 17.04 46.32 5.42
C GLY A 253 17.83 45.29 4.57
N ALA A 254 18.46 45.75 3.50
CA ALA A 254 19.20 44.87 2.59
C ALA A 254 20.31 44.03 3.27
N GLU A 255 20.93 44.56 4.31
CA GLU A 255 21.96 43.85 5.09
C GLU A 255 21.37 42.76 5.96
N GLU A 256 20.25 43.03 6.64
CA GLU A 256 19.53 42.08 7.45
C GLU A 256 18.98 40.91 6.58
N GLU A 257 18.40 41.25 5.42
CA GLU A 257 17.92 40.25 4.46
C GLU A 257 19.07 39.31 4.02
N ARG A 258 20.23 39.87 3.66
CA ARG A 258 21.40 39.06 3.24
C ARG A 258 21.86 38.14 4.36
N ARG A 259 21.96 38.60 5.60
CA ARG A 259 22.34 37.79 6.74
C ARG A 259 21.34 36.67 7.00
N LEU A 260 20.06 36.98 6.94
CA LEU A 260 19.00 35.99 7.15
C LEU A 260 18.98 34.92 6.05
N LEU A 261 19.13 35.31 4.78
CA LEU A 261 19.26 34.36 3.67
C LEU A 261 20.48 33.46 3.82
N GLN A 262 21.63 33.99 4.25
CA GLN A 262 22.83 33.18 4.54
C GLN A 262 22.56 32.19 5.68
N LEU A 263 21.90 32.63 6.72
CA LEU A 263 21.52 31.75 7.85
C LEU A 263 20.57 30.64 7.41
N LEU A 264 19.54 30.96 6.63
CA LEU A 264 18.59 29.97 6.10
C LEU A 264 19.29 28.96 5.19
N ARG A 265 20.19 29.42 4.32
CA ARG A 265 21.00 28.54 3.45
C ARG A 265 21.87 27.59 4.24
N SER A 266 22.56 28.11 5.27
CA SER A 266 23.38 27.28 6.18
C SER A 266 22.55 26.25 6.95
N ARG A 267 21.37 26.63 7.47
CA ARG A 267 20.49 25.69 8.19
C ARG A 267 19.89 24.61 7.29
N CYS A 268 19.72 24.93 6.03
CA CYS A 268 19.16 24.00 5.03
C CYS A 268 20.23 23.25 4.24
N GLU A 269 21.51 23.39 4.60
CA GLU A 269 22.60 22.67 3.97
C GLU A 269 22.39 21.15 4.05
N GLY A 270 22.59 20.45 2.95
CA GLY A 270 22.28 19.01 2.82
C GLY A 270 20.80 18.67 2.59
N LEU A 271 19.86 19.64 2.76
CA LEU A 271 18.46 19.47 2.44
C LEU A 271 18.06 20.17 1.13
N LEU A 272 18.59 21.39 0.92
CA LEU A 272 18.30 22.25 -0.23
C LEU A 272 19.60 22.79 -0.82
N THR A 273 19.56 23.13 -2.11
CA THR A 273 20.64 23.91 -2.71
C THR A 273 20.50 25.39 -2.33
N ALA A 274 21.60 26.13 -2.27
CA ALA A 274 21.58 27.54 -1.94
C ALA A 274 20.70 28.37 -2.91
N ALA A 275 20.58 27.95 -4.16
CA ALA A 275 19.73 28.56 -5.17
C ALA A 275 18.22 28.31 -4.93
N ASP A 276 17.85 27.31 -4.13
CA ASP A 276 16.47 26.99 -3.79
C ASP A 276 15.96 27.81 -2.58
N VAL A 277 16.80 28.69 -2.01
CA VAL A 277 16.43 29.61 -0.94
C VAL A 277 16.40 31.03 -1.51
N VAL A 278 15.18 31.55 -1.71
CA VAL A 278 14.91 32.84 -2.38
C VAL A 278 14.13 33.78 -1.46
N ALA A 279 14.23 35.10 -1.70
CA ALA A 279 13.45 36.10 -0.99
C ALA A 279 12.35 36.69 -1.88
N CYS A 280 11.27 37.17 -1.25
CA CYS A 280 10.19 37.87 -1.94
C CYS A 280 9.47 38.83 -1.00
N SER A 281 8.64 39.70 -1.59
CA SER A 281 7.65 40.54 -0.92
C SER A 281 6.30 40.35 -1.57
N ALA A 282 5.49 39.45 -1.07
CA ALA A 282 4.22 39.06 -1.67
C ALA A 282 3.10 40.10 -1.44
N ALA A 283 3.16 40.87 -0.36
CA ALA A 283 2.20 41.92 -0.03
C ALA A 283 2.94 43.00 0.78
N PRO A 284 3.69 43.88 0.07
CA PRO A 284 4.48 44.91 0.74
C PRO A 284 3.59 45.89 1.52
N GLN A 285 4.12 46.42 2.60
CA GLN A 285 3.39 47.38 3.45
C GLN A 285 3.12 48.67 2.70
N THR A 286 1.93 49.21 2.97
CA THR A 286 1.55 50.54 2.47
C THR A 286 2.39 51.64 3.12
N ILE A 287 3.02 52.46 2.32
CA ILE A 287 3.87 53.56 2.77
C ILE A 287 3.00 54.81 2.93
N PRO A 288 2.82 55.34 4.18
CA PRO A 288 2.10 56.58 4.38
C PRO A 288 2.86 57.77 3.74
N ARG A 289 2.17 58.60 2.98
CA ARG A 289 2.73 59.85 2.45
C ARG A 289 2.11 61.06 3.16
N PRO A 290 2.88 61.95 3.77
CA PRO A 290 2.37 63.16 4.33
C PRO A 290 1.71 64.00 3.27
N GLY A 291 0.44 64.34 3.45
CA GLY A 291 -0.33 65.19 2.51
C GLY A 291 -0.79 64.52 1.17
N GLY A 292 -0.59 63.19 1.00
CA GLY A 292 -0.96 62.45 -0.20
C GLY A 292 -1.66 61.15 0.10
N ARG A 293 -2.13 60.45 -0.97
CA ARG A 293 -2.64 59.08 -0.83
C ARG A 293 -1.50 58.14 -0.48
N PRO A 294 -1.73 57.18 0.46
CA PRO A 294 -0.75 56.15 0.80
C PRO A 294 -0.27 55.41 -0.45
N LEU A 295 1.03 55.13 -0.57
CA LEU A 295 1.60 54.38 -1.65
C LEU A 295 1.53 52.88 -1.32
N GLN A 296 0.89 52.09 -2.17
CA GLN A 296 0.91 50.64 -2.12
C GLN A 296 1.98 50.16 -3.11
N PRO A 297 3.16 49.69 -2.64
CA PRO A 297 4.16 49.13 -3.54
C PRO A 297 3.62 47.88 -4.23
N ALA A 298 4.10 47.59 -5.43
CA ALA A 298 3.79 46.33 -6.12
C ALA A 298 4.48 45.16 -5.43
N PRO A 299 3.88 43.96 -5.45
CA PRO A 299 4.54 42.74 -5.02
C PRO A 299 5.85 42.53 -5.79
N ASP A 300 6.90 42.07 -5.09
CA ASP A 300 8.15 41.66 -5.74
C ASP A 300 8.35 40.16 -5.51
N VAL A 301 8.03 39.37 -6.53
CA VAL A 301 8.14 37.89 -6.56
C VAL A 301 9.08 37.38 -7.68
N ASN A 302 9.81 38.33 -8.31
CA ASN A 302 10.62 38.05 -9.50
C ASN A 302 11.67 36.95 -9.27
N GLU A 303 12.40 37.00 -8.16
CA GLU A 303 13.40 35.96 -7.84
C GLU A 303 12.79 34.58 -7.71
N LEU A 304 11.64 34.48 -7.06
CA LEU A 304 10.87 33.23 -6.95
C LEU A 304 10.36 32.76 -8.31
N LEU A 305 9.82 33.65 -9.13
CA LEU A 305 9.34 33.32 -10.49
C LEU A 305 10.45 32.79 -11.37
N GLN A 306 11.61 33.44 -11.37
CA GLN A 306 12.78 32.97 -12.11
C GLN A 306 13.24 31.59 -11.63
N ARG A 307 13.26 31.37 -10.32
CA ARG A 307 13.64 30.07 -9.77
C ARG A 307 12.62 28.99 -10.11
N LEU A 308 11.33 29.28 -9.94
CA LEU A 308 10.23 28.40 -10.35
C LEU A 308 10.34 28.03 -11.82
N ALA A 309 10.49 29.02 -12.70
CA ALA A 309 10.64 28.80 -14.13
C ALA A 309 11.85 27.91 -14.46
N THR A 310 12.99 28.17 -13.81
CA THR A 310 14.23 27.37 -14.00
C THR A 310 14.00 25.92 -13.61
N VAL A 311 13.41 25.66 -12.42
CA VAL A 311 13.16 24.30 -11.92
C VAL A 311 12.12 23.58 -12.77
N LEU A 312 11.04 24.25 -13.11
CA LEU A 312 9.95 23.64 -13.88
C LEU A 312 10.35 23.37 -15.34
N HIS A 313 11.21 24.21 -15.93
CA HIS A 313 11.69 24.02 -17.30
C HIS A 313 12.76 22.92 -17.38
N ALA A 314 13.68 22.88 -16.40
CA ALA A 314 14.76 21.88 -16.38
C ALA A 314 14.25 20.48 -16.00
N ASP A 315 13.44 20.38 -14.95
CA ASP A 315 13.14 19.12 -14.27
C ASP A 315 11.65 18.73 -14.36
N GLY A 316 10.79 19.52 -14.99
CA GLY A 316 9.32 19.39 -14.89
C GLY A 316 8.77 18.01 -15.25
N GLU A 317 9.29 17.34 -16.29
CA GLU A 317 8.87 15.98 -16.65
C GLU A 317 9.31 14.93 -15.65
N GLU A 318 10.54 15.09 -15.14
CA GLU A 318 11.10 14.19 -14.15
C GLU A 318 10.37 14.32 -12.81
N LEU A 319 10.02 15.55 -12.41
CA LEU A 319 9.26 15.82 -11.19
C LEU A 319 7.89 15.13 -11.19
N ILE A 320 7.17 15.19 -12.32
CA ILE A 320 5.88 14.48 -12.48
C ILE A 320 6.12 12.97 -12.37
N ALA A 321 7.08 12.43 -13.11
CA ALA A 321 7.35 10.99 -13.11
C ALA A 321 7.79 10.50 -11.73
N ASP A 322 8.65 11.23 -11.03
CA ASP A 322 9.09 10.89 -9.68
C ASP A 322 7.94 10.94 -8.67
N ASN A 323 7.06 11.94 -8.80
CA ASN A 323 5.86 12.04 -7.98
C ASN A 323 4.92 10.84 -8.20
N ILE A 324 4.63 10.48 -9.44
CA ILE A 324 3.81 9.32 -9.79
C ILE A 324 4.45 8.02 -9.27
N LEU A 325 5.77 7.85 -9.43
CA LEU A 325 6.48 6.70 -8.88
C LEU A 325 6.36 6.61 -7.36
N LEU A 326 6.44 7.74 -6.65
CA LEU A 326 6.25 7.77 -5.20
C LEU A 326 4.82 7.38 -4.83
N GLN A 327 3.82 7.91 -5.50
CA GLN A 327 2.41 7.56 -5.28
C GLN A 327 2.16 6.07 -5.57
N CYS A 328 2.70 5.54 -6.67
CA CYS A 328 2.64 4.12 -7.01
C CYS A 328 3.27 3.24 -5.92
N ARG A 329 4.45 3.62 -5.40
CA ARG A 329 5.10 2.88 -4.30
C ARG A 329 4.23 2.83 -3.04
N GLN A 330 3.61 3.94 -2.67
CA GLN A 330 2.72 3.99 -1.51
C GLN A 330 1.47 3.13 -1.71
N LEU A 331 0.89 3.19 -2.90
CA LEU A 331 -0.30 2.40 -3.25
C LEU A 331 0.04 0.90 -3.28
N ASP A 332 1.17 0.51 -3.85
CA ASP A 332 1.68 -0.87 -3.86
C ASP A 332 1.92 -1.38 -2.44
N GLN A 333 2.56 -0.56 -1.58
CA GLN A 333 2.80 -0.93 -0.17
C GLN A 333 1.49 -1.15 0.58
N ARG A 334 0.53 -0.22 0.49
CA ARG A 334 -0.80 -0.37 1.11
C ARG A 334 -1.51 -1.63 0.60
N GLY A 335 -1.48 -1.87 -0.70
CA GLY A 335 -2.07 -3.05 -1.32
C GLY A 335 -1.43 -4.35 -0.81
N ARG A 336 -0.11 -4.39 -0.69
CA ARG A 336 0.63 -5.54 -0.11
C ARG A 336 0.28 -5.77 1.36
N ASP A 337 0.18 -4.72 2.16
CA ASP A 337 -0.16 -4.83 3.59
C ASP A 337 -1.57 -5.40 3.77
N LEU A 338 -2.51 -4.95 2.95
CA LEU A 338 -3.89 -5.47 2.94
C LEU A 338 -3.94 -6.93 2.48
N LEU A 339 -3.23 -7.28 1.40
CA LEU A 339 -3.14 -8.65 0.92
C LEU A 339 -2.48 -9.58 1.96
N ASN A 340 -1.42 -9.13 2.62
CA ASN A 340 -0.77 -9.89 3.69
C ASN A 340 -1.70 -10.08 4.89
N SER A 341 -2.48 -9.05 5.24
CA SER A 341 -3.49 -9.14 6.30
C SER A 341 -4.60 -10.13 5.97
N GLN A 342 -5.07 -10.14 4.71
CA GLN A 342 -6.03 -11.11 4.19
C GLN A 342 -5.46 -12.53 4.28
N ARG A 343 -4.29 -12.77 3.70
CA ARG A 343 -3.60 -14.07 3.73
C ARG A 343 -3.37 -14.59 5.15
N ARG A 344 -2.98 -13.69 6.07
CA ARG A 344 -2.80 -14.05 7.48
C ARG A 344 -4.11 -14.52 8.12
N ARG A 345 -5.25 -13.87 7.83
CA ARG A 345 -6.55 -14.31 8.32
C ARG A 345 -6.98 -15.65 7.74
N GLU A 346 -6.75 -15.87 6.44
CA GLU A 346 -7.05 -17.14 5.77
C GLU A 346 -6.16 -18.28 6.29
N ALA A 347 -4.86 -18.04 6.42
CA ALA A 347 -3.92 -19.00 6.99
C ALA A 347 -4.31 -19.39 8.44
N LYS A 348 -4.73 -18.40 9.25
CA LYS A 348 -5.22 -18.69 10.61
C LYS A 348 -6.47 -19.57 10.59
N ARG A 349 -7.46 -19.27 9.75
CA ARG A 349 -8.65 -20.11 9.60
C ARG A 349 -8.30 -21.52 9.14
N CYS A 350 -7.31 -21.65 8.26
CA CYS A 350 -6.79 -22.94 7.83
C CYS A 350 -6.19 -23.72 9.02
N VAL A 351 -5.31 -23.09 9.80
CA VAL A 351 -4.72 -23.69 11.00
C VAL A 351 -5.81 -24.12 11.98
N ASP A 352 -6.74 -23.25 12.33
CA ASP A 352 -7.84 -23.54 13.26
C ASP A 352 -8.66 -24.75 12.78
N ARG A 353 -9.02 -24.81 11.50
CA ARG A 353 -9.75 -25.94 10.91
C ARG A 353 -8.98 -27.24 11.01
N TYR A 354 -7.70 -27.26 10.62
CA TYR A 354 -6.88 -28.47 10.66
C TYR A 354 -6.53 -28.90 12.09
N SER A 355 -6.44 -27.97 13.04
CA SER A 355 -6.30 -28.30 14.47
C SER A 355 -7.52 -29.04 15.00
N TRP A 356 -8.74 -28.62 14.64
CA TRP A 356 -9.97 -29.36 15.01
C TRP A 356 -10.06 -30.73 14.35
N ILE A 357 -9.67 -30.85 13.07
CA ILE A 357 -9.62 -32.14 12.36
C ILE A 357 -8.61 -33.06 13.04
N GLY A 358 -7.41 -32.56 13.36
CA GLY A 358 -6.36 -33.33 14.05
C GLY A 358 -6.81 -33.80 15.44
N ALA A 359 -7.39 -32.90 16.23
CA ALA A 359 -7.93 -33.28 17.56
C ALA A 359 -9.02 -34.36 17.46
N GLY A 360 -9.92 -34.24 16.46
CA GLY A 360 -10.94 -35.27 16.24
C GLY A 360 -10.39 -36.65 15.85
N ILE A 361 -9.35 -36.68 15.01
CA ILE A 361 -8.68 -37.92 14.59
C ILE A 361 -7.99 -38.59 15.80
N VAL A 362 -7.24 -37.81 16.59
CA VAL A 362 -6.54 -38.30 17.79
C VAL A 362 -7.55 -38.88 18.79
N ALA A 363 -8.68 -38.18 19.02
CA ALA A 363 -9.73 -38.67 19.93
C ALA A 363 -10.43 -39.93 19.44
N ALA A 364 -10.53 -40.13 18.11
CA ALA A 364 -11.21 -41.30 17.52
C ALA A 364 -10.30 -42.52 17.32
N THR A 365 -8.95 -42.40 17.45
CA THR A 365 -8.00 -43.47 17.11
C THR A 365 -7.20 -43.87 18.35
N PRO A 366 -7.61 -44.93 19.07
CA PRO A 366 -6.88 -45.36 20.28
C PRO A 366 -5.62 -46.22 20.02
N LEU A 367 -5.15 -46.31 18.76
CA LEU A 367 -4.02 -47.16 18.39
C LEU A 367 -2.73 -46.33 18.25
N PRO A 368 -1.72 -46.55 19.11
CA PRO A 368 -0.41 -45.89 19.01
C PRO A 368 0.28 -46.30 17.69
N GLY A 369 0.71 -45.31 16.92
CA GLY A 369 1.37 -45.48 15.61
C GLY A 369 0.49 -45.04 14.40
N VAL A 370 -0.81 -45.31 14.39
CA VAL A 370 -1.76 -44.78 13.36
C VAL A 370 -1.96 -43.30 13.59
N ASP A 371 -1.93 -42.86 14.83
CA ASP A 371 -2.03 -41.47 15.27
C ASP A 371 -0.91 -40.61 14.67
N LEU A 372 0.34 -41.07 14.69
CA LEU A 372 1.47 -40.31 14.15
C LEU A 372 1.38 -40.13 12.63
N LEU A 373 0.95 -41.18 11.90
CA LEU A 373 0.81 -41.09 10.42
C LEU A 373 -0.36 -40.22 10.00
N SER A 374 -1.50 -40.29 10.70
CA SER A 374 -2.67 -39.49 10.45
C SER A 374 -2.40 -38.01 10.75
N THR A 375 -1.75 -37.74 11.88
CA THR A 375 -1.34 -36.37 12.24
C THR A 375 -0.36 -35.77 11.23
N ALA A 376 0.62 -36.55 10.74
CA ALA A 376 1.56 -36.13 9.72
C ALA A 376 0.86 -35.83 8.37
N ALA A 377 -0.14 -36.62 8.01
CA ALA A 377 -0.92 -36.41 6.78
C ALA A 377 -1.78 -35.12 6.88
N VAL A 378 -2.45 -34.91 8.01
CA VAL A 378 -3.27 -33.71 8.29
C VAL A 378 -2.39 -32.46 8.28
N ASN A 379 -1.26 -32.48 8.96
CA ASN A 379 -0.31 -31.38 8.99
C ASN A 379 0.30 -31.13 7.61
N GLY A 380 0.62 -32.17 6.84
CA GLY A 380 1.10 -32.01 5.46
C GLY A 380 0.07 -31.32 4.55
N GLN A 381 -1.20 -31.67 4.70
CA GLN A 381 -2.29 -31.04 3.95
C GLN A 381 -2.51 -29.57 4.38
N MET A 382 -2.44 -29.30 5.69
CA MET A 382 -2.48 -27.94 6.23
C MET A 382 -1.38 -27.06 5.62
N VAL A 383 -0.14 -27.56 5.58
CA VAL A 383 1.00 -26.84 5.01
C VAL A 383 0.78 -26.55 3.53
N LEU A 384 0.26 -27.52 2.77
CA LEU A 384 -0.08 -27.32 1.33
C LEU A 384 -1.12 -26.22 1.15
N GLU A 385 -2.15 -26.21 1.98
CA GLU A 385 -3.22 -25.21 1.87
C GLU A 385 -2.73 -23.81 2.28
N ILE A 386 -1.93 -23.71 3.34
CA ILE A 386 -1.27 -22.45 3.72
C ILE A 386 -0.35 -21.97 2.59
N ALA A 387 0.44 -22.85 1.99
CA ALA A 387 1.28 -22.51 0.84
C ALA A 387 0.46 -21.94 -0.32
N ALA A 388 -0.70 -22.54 -0.61
CA ALA A 388 -1.63 -22.07 -1.64
C ALA A 388 -2.19 -20.67 -1.33
N VAL A 389 -2.54 -20.37 -0.07
CA VAL A 389 -2.96 -19.02 0.39
C VAL A 389 -1.89 -17.97 0.10
N TYR A 390 -0.61 -18.32 0.28
CA TYR A 390 0.51 -17.43 -0.04
C TYR A 390 0.92 -17.44 -1.52
N GLY A 391 0.28 -18.28 -2.34
CA GLY A 391 0.59 -18.42 -3.77
C GLY A 391 1.92 -19.12 -4.02
N ILE A 392 2.34 -19.98 -3.11
CA ILE A 392 3.56 -20.79 -3.22
C ILE A 392 3.19 -22.17 -3.77
N ASP A 393 3.75 -22.53 -4.94
CA ASP A 393 3.62 -23.87 -5.48
C ASP A 393 4.50 -24.83 -4.67
N MET A 394 3.87 -25.61 -3.81
CA MET A 394 4.54 -26.61 -2.96
C MET A 394 4.14 -28.03 -3.39
N THR A 395 5.12 -28.91 -3.54
CA THR A 395 4.85 -30.33 -3.79
C THR A 395 4.46 -31.06 -2.51
N LYS A 396 3.69 -32.15 -2.65
CA LYS A 396 3.24 -32.95 -1.48
C LYS A 396 4.41 -33.51 -0.68
N GLU A 397 5.49 -33.88 -1.36
CA GLU A 397 6.72 -34.40 -0.76
C GLU A 397 7.35 -33.36 0.16
N ARG A 398 7.54 -32.14 -0.33
CA ARG A 398 8.12 -31.02 0.46
C ARG A 398 7.23 -30.62 1.63
N ALA A 399 5.91 -30.60 1.44
CA ALA A 399 4.98 -30.30 2.53
C ALA A 399 5.04 -31.35 3.64
N ARG A 400 5.17 -32.64 3.28
CA ARG A 400 5.32 -33.75 4.22
C ARG A 400 6.65 -33.67 4.96
N GLU A 401 7.74 -33.39 4.27
CA GLU A 401 9.07 -33.21 4.89
C GLU A 401 9.05 -32.07 5.92
N LEU A 402 8.45 -30.93 5.57
CA LEU A 402 8.26 -29.80 6.47
C LEU A 402 7.43 -30.18 7.70
N ALA A 403 6.29 -30.83 7.51
CA ALA A 403 5.43 -31.26 8.61
C ALA A 403 6.13 -32.22 9.56
N VAL A 404 6.91 -33.18 9.02
CA VAL A 404 7.72 -34.13 9.83
C VAL A 404 8.86 -33.41 10.54
N SER A 405 9.53 -32.46 9.88
CA SER A 405 10.61 -31.67 10.48
C SER A 405 10.11 -30.83 11.66
N VAL A 406 8.99 -30.15 11.50
CA VAL A 406 8.35 -29.37 12.58
C VAL A 406 7.93 -30.30 13.73
N GLY A 407 7.31 -31.45 13.44
CA GLY A 407 6.94 -32.43 14.46
C GLY A 407 8.13 -32.94 15.24
N ARG A 408 9.26 -33.25 14.58
CA ARG A 408 10.51 -33.67 15.25
C ARG A 408 11.07 -32.57 16.16
N THR A 409 11.03 -31.33 15.69
CA THR A 409 11.52 -30.18 16.49
C THR A 409 10.68 -29.98 17.74
N LEU A 410 9.35 -30.08 17.64
CA LEU A 410 8.43 -29.97 18.77
C LEU A 410 8.61 -31.11 19.75
N ALA A 411 8.74 -32.36 19.27
CA ALA A 411 9.04 -33.53 20.11
C ALA A 411 10.40 -33.40 20.82
N GLY A 412 11.42 -32.81 20.16
CA GLY A 412 12.72 -32.53 20.77
C GLY A 412 12.71 -31.44 21.84
N LEU A 413 11.70 -30.55 21.80
CA LEU A 413 11.49 -29.49 22.81
C LEU A 413 10.64 -29.98 24.00
N GLY A 414 10.18 -31.24 24.01
CA GLY A 414 9.37 -31.81 25.10
C GLY A 414 7.92 -31.24 25.16
N ILE A 415 7.41 -30.72 24.04
CA ILE A 415 6.03 -30.25 23.91
C ILE A 415 5.20 -31.30 23.19
#